data_1cec61ac71293baee632d62760ea8832
#
_entry.id   1cec61ac71293baee632d62760ea8832
#
_cell.length_a   1.000
_cell.length_b   1.000
_cell.length_c   1.000
_cell.angle_alpha   90.00
_cell.angle_beta   90.00
_cell.angle_gamma   90.00
#
_symmetry.space_group_name_H-M   'P 1'
#
loop_
_entity.id
_entity.type
_entity.pdbx_description
1 polymer ?
#
loop_
_entity_poly.entity_id
_entity_poly.type
_entity_poly.pdbx_seq_one_letter_code
_entity_poly.pdbx_strand_id
1 'polypeptide(L)'
;MTISFNDKVAIVTGAGGGLGRCHALEFAKRGAKVVVNDLGGSVDGTGGSSEAADKVVDEIKAMGGEAISNGSSVTDKAGVKKLVDDTMAAFGRVDILVNNAGVLRDKSFAKVTLDDFEFVVNVHMMGSVYCTKAVWPIMTEQNYGRIIMTSSSSGVFGNFGQSNYGAAKMGVVGLMNTLKIEGMKYNIKVNSLIPELENLL
;
A
#
# COMPACT_ATOMS: atom_id res chain seq x y z
N MET A 1 14.17 -13.46 -19.01
CA MET A 1 14.88 -12.67 -17.97
C MET A 1 13.98 -12.60 -16.75
N THR A 2 14.50 -12.99 -15.59
CA THR A 2 13.77 -12.82 -14.33
C THR A 2 14.08 -11.42 -13.80
N ILE A 3 13.05 -10.63 -13.50
CA ILE A 3 13.23 -9.30 -12.88
C ILE A 3 13.79 -9.50 -11.48
N SER A 4 14.91 -8.85 -11.15
CA SER A 4 15.52 -8.84 -9.82
C SER A 4 15.28 -7.49 -9.14
N PHE A 5 15.12 -7.54 -7.81
CA PHE A 5 15.03 -6.37 -6.93
C PHE A 5 16.17 -6.36 -5.89
N ASN A 6 17.31 -6.96 -6.22
CA ASN A 6 18.49 -6.91 -5.35
C ASN A 6 18.81 -5.44 -5.00
N ASP A 7 19.23 -5.23 -3.75
CA ASP A 7 19.54 -3.90 -3.20
C ASP A 7 18.37 -2.89 -3.20
N LYS A 8 17.14 -3.34 -3.40
CA LYS A 8 15.92 -2.53 -3.32
C LYS A 8 15.20 -2.74 -2.01
N VAL A 9 14.61 -1.68 -1.51
CA VAL A 9 13.76 -1.68 -0.31
C VAL A 9 12.33 -1.38 -0.72
N ALA A 10 11.41 -2.29 -0.38
CA ALA A 10 9.99 -2.18 -0.68
C ALA A 10 9.16 -2.03 0.60
N ILE A 11 8.34 -1.00 0.68
CA ILE A 11 7.27 -0.86 1.67
C ILE A 11 5.98 -1.34 1.02
N VAL A 12 5.28 -2.29 1.66
CA VAL A 12 3.96 -2.76 1.23
C VAL A 12 2.97 -2.52 2.35
N THR A 13 1.95 -1.70 2.13
CA THR A 13 0.91 -1.43 3.12
C THR A 13 -0.26 -2.42 2.99
N GLY A 14 -0.89 -2.78 4.12
CA GLY A 14 -1.90 -3.84 4.13
C GLY A 14 -1.32 -5.20 3.74
N ALA A 15 -0.12 -5.50 4.20
CA ALA A 15 0.66 -6.65 3.75
C ALA A 15 0.60 -7.86 4.68
N GLY A 16 -0.22 -7.83 5.72
CA GLY A 16 -0.46 -8.98 6.62
C GLY A 16 -1.28 -10.10 5.98
N GLY A 17 -1.92 -9.86 4.82
CA GLY A 17 -2.74 -10.84 4.13
C GLY A 17 -3.02 -10.51 2.67
N GLY A 18 -3.79 -11.36 2.00
CA GLY A 18 -4.30 -11.13 0.65
C GLY A 18 -3.25 -10.71 -0.38
N LEU A 19 -3.60 -9.74 -1.21
CA LEU A 19 -2.72 -9.22 -2.27
C LEU A 19 -1.44 -8.60 -1.70
N GLY A 20 -1.53 -7.87 -0.58
CA GLY A 20 -0.38 -7.24 0.05
C GLY A 20 0.68 -8.25 0.48
N ARG A 21 0.25 -9.37 1.10
CA ARG A 21 1.14 -10.48 1.44
C ARG A 21 1.78 -11.08 0.18
N CYS A 22 1.00 -11.32 -0.89
CA CYS A 22 1.54 -11.83 -2.14
C CYS A 22 2.63 -10.90 -2.72
N HIS A 23 2.40 -9.60 -2.71
CA HIS A 23 3.40 -8.61 -3.14
C HIS A 23 4.65 -8.67 -2.28
N ALA A 24 4.52 -8.68 -0.94
CA ALA A 24 5.64 -8.72 -0.02
C ALA A 24 6.53 -9.96 -0.26
N LEU A 25 5.89 -11.13 -0.36
CA LEU A 25 6.60 -12.39 -0.63
C LEU A 25 7.30 -12.39 -2.00
N GLU A 26 6.64 -11.87 -3.04
CA GLU A 26 7.21 -11.86 -4.38
C GLU A 26 8.37 -10.87 -4.51
N PHE A 27 8.32 -9.72 -3.85
CA PHE A 27 9.47 -8.81 -3.75
C PHE A 27 10.65 -9.46 -3.04
N ALA A 28 10.41 -10.14 -1.91
CA ALA A 28 11.44 -10.83 -1.15
C ALA A 28 12.10 -11.97 -1.96
N LYS A 29 11.30 -12.80 -2.64
CA LYS A 29 11.79 -13.86 -3.54
C LYS A 29 12.71 -13.34 -4.64
N ARG A 30 12.54 -12.09 -5.04
CA ARG A 30 13.32 -11.42 -6.08
C ARG A 30 14.46 -10.57 -5.53
N GLY A 31 14.76 -10.69 -4.23
CA GLY A 31 15.93 -10.09 -3.58
C GLY A 31 15.70 -8.71 -2.95
N ALA A 32 14.46 -8.20 -2.89
CA ALA A 32 14.18 -6.97 -2.16
C ALA A 32 14.19 -7.20 -0.64
N LYS A 33 14.61 -6.17 0.11
CA LYS A 33 14.31 -6.04 1.54
C LYS A 33 12.91 -5.47 1.69
N VAL A 34 12.10 -6.05 2.57
CA VAL A 34 10.67 -5.73 2.61
C VAL A 34 10.24 -5.20 3.98
N VAL A 35 9.49 -4.12 3.96
CA VAL A 35 8.74 -3.63 5.14
C VAL A 35 7.29 -4.04 4.97
N VAL A 36 6.85 -4.95 5.83
CA VAL A 36 5.48 -5.46 5.89
C VAL A 36 4.70 -4.55 6.83
N ASN A 37 3.95 -3.61 6.29
CA ASN A 37 3.10 -2.75 7.09
C ASN A 37 1.67 -3.30 7.11
N ASP A 38 1.15 -3.55 8.30
CA ASP A 38 -0.25 -3.93 8.49
C ASP A 38 -0.72 -3.55 9.90
N LEU A 39 -1.88 -2.91 10.00
CA LEU A 39 -2.51 -2.57 11.28
C LEU A 39 -3.06 -3.82 11.98
N GLY A 40 -3.28 -4.91 11.24
CA GLY A 40 -3.84 -6.17 11.75
C GLY A 40 -5.33 -6.11 12.06
N GLY A 41 -6.04 -5.17 11.46
CA GLY A 41 -7.50 -5.08 11.54
C GLY A 41 -8.21 -6.08 10.63
N SER A 42 -9.50 -6.28 10.90
CA SER A 42 -10.40 -7.01 10.01
C SER A 42 -10.69 -6.22 8.71
N VAL A 43 -11.36 -6.85 7.75
CA VAL A 43 -11.67 -6.25 6.43
C VAL A 43 -12.49 -4.95 6.55
N ASP A 44 -13.31 -4.80 7.60
CA ASP A 44 -14.09 -3.59 7.86
C ASP A 44 -13.30 -2.50 8.61
N GLY A 45 -12.02 -2.77 8.95
CA GLY A 45 -11.12 -1.85 9.62
C GLY A 45 -11.25 -1.84 11.14
N THR A 46 -11.86 -2.86 11.75
CA THR A 46 -11.94 -3.00 13.21
C THR A 46 -10.78 -3.83 13.76
N GLY A 47 -10.37 -3.53 15.00
CA GLY A 47 -9.26 -4.21 15.68
C GLY A 47 -7.88 -3.75 15.21
N GLY A 48 -6.84 -4.43 15.70
CA GLY A 48 -5.45 -4.19 15.34
C GLY A 48 -4.51 -5.14 16.08
N SER A 49 -3.55 -5.72 15.35
CA SER A 49 -2.51 -6.59 15.90
C SER A 49 -1.35 -6.67 14.91
N SER A 50 -0.12 -6.54 15.36
CA SER A 50 1.06 -6.74 14.50
C SER A 50 1.25 -8.19 14.06
N GLU A 51 0.53 -9.13 14.66
CA GLU A 51 0.70 -10.58 14.44
C GLU A 51 0.62 -11.00 12.97
N ALA A 52 -0.28 -10.38 12.19
CA ALA A 52 -0.41 -10.67 10.77
C ALA A 52 0.84 -10.24 9.97
N ALA A 53 1.37 -9.05 10.25
CA ALA A 53 2.61 -8.57 9.64
C ALA A 53 3.81 -9.41 10.07
N ASP A 54 3.89 -9.77 11.35
CA ASP A 54 4.98 -10.58 11.91
C ASP A 54 5.05 -11.97 11.24
N LYS A 55 3.90 -12.64 11.03
CA LYS A 55 3.82 -13.91 10.30
C LYS A 55 4.39 -13.82 8.89
N VAL A 56 4.09 -12.75 8.15
CA VAL A 56 4.62 -12.56 6.79
C VAL A 56 6.12 -12.29 6.83
N VAL A 57 6.60 -11.55 7.82
CA VAL A 57 8.05 -11.35 8.05
C VAL A 57 8.75 -12.67 8.32
N ASP A 58 8.17 -13.54 9.14
CA ASP A 58 8.74 -14.86 9.43
C ASP A 58 8.79 -15.76 8.17
N GLU A 59 7.74 -15.70 7.33
CA GLU A 59 7.75 -16.40 6.04
C GLU A 59 8.86 -15.88 5.13
N ILE A 60 9.06 -14.57 5.04
CA ILE A 60 10.14 -13.98 4.25
C ILE A 60 11.51 -14.42 4.76
N LYS A 61 11.72 -14.39 6.08
CA LYS A 61 12.98 -14.84 6.70
C LYS A 61 13.22 -16.34 6.48
N ALA A 62 12.17 -17.17 6.56
CA ALA A 62 12.27 -18.61 6.30
C ALA A 62 12.69 -18.92 4.85
N MET A 63 12.41 -18.02 3.90
CA MET A 63 12.87 -18.12 2.52
C MET A 63 14.29 -17.53 2.30
N GLY A 64 14.95 -17.06 3.35
CA GLY A 64 16.27 -16.41 3.27
C GLY A 64 16.23 -14.93 2.89
N GLY A 65 15.04 -14.28 2.89
CA GLY A 65 14.88 -12.86 2.64
C GLY A 65 15.06 -11.99 3.90
N GLU A 66 15.14 -10.68 3.70
CA GLU A 66 15.22 -9.70 4.77
C GLU A 66 13.90 -8.92 4.87
N ALA A 67 13.29 -8.88 6.05
CA ALA A 67 12.08 -8.10 6.28
C ALA A 67 11.94 -7.62 7.73
N ILE A 68 11.19 -6.52 7.88
CA ILE A 68 10.70 -6.03 9.18
C ILE A 68 9.19 -5.81 9.11
N SER A 69 8.52 -5.90 10.25
CA SER A 69 7.11 -5.56 10.41
C SER A 69 6.93 -4.13 10.92
N ASN A 70 5.80 -3.51 10.59
CA ASN A 70 5.38 -2.22 11.13
C ASN A 70 3.86 -2.21 11.26
N GLY A 71 3.33 -1.91 12.45
CA GLY A 71 1.90 -1.91 12.80
C GLY A 71 1.22 -0.54 12.68
N SER A 72 1.84 0.45 12.03
CA SER A 72 1.27 1.80 11.94
C SER A 72 0.07 1.86 11.00
N SER A 73 -0.95 2.64 11.40
CA SER A 73 -2.08 2.96 10.53
C SER A 73 -1.66 3.93 9.42
N VAL A 74 -2.09 3.65 8.18
CA VAL A 74 -1.89 4.55 7.04
C VAL A 74 -2.70 5.86 7.15
N THR A 75 -3.70 5.90 8.02
CA THR A 75 -4.51 7.12 8.27
C THR A 75 -3.92 8.02 9.36
N ASP A 76 -2.94 7.54 10.11
CA ASP A 76 -2.22 8.30 11.11
C ASP A 76 -0.92 8.87 10.55
N LYS A 77 -0.83 10.18 10.42
CA LYS A 77 0.36 10.85 9.87
C LYS A 77 1.63 10.59 10.69
N ALA A 78 1.50 10.49 12.03
CA ALA A 78 2.62 10.17 12.91
C ALA A 78 3.05 8.71 12.73
N GLY A 79 2.08 7.80 12.59
CA GLY A 79 2.31 6.40 12.27
C GLY A 79 2.98 6.20 10.91
N VAL A 80 2.55 6.94 9.88
CA VAL A 80 3.20 6.90 8.56
C VAL A 80 4.62 7.44 8.63
N LYS A 81 4.86 8.52 9.39
CA LYS A 81 6.23 8.99 9.62
C LYS A 81 7.09 7.90 10.28
N LYS A 82 6.56 7.25 11.33
CA LYS A 82 7.24 6.14 12.00
C LYS A 82 7.54 4.98 11.04
N LEU A 83 6.62 4.61 10.16
CA LEU A 83 6.83 3.58 9.14
C LEU A 83 8.06 3.89 8.27
N VAL A 84 8.19 5.15 7.83
CA VAL A 84 9.32 5.57 6.99
C VAL A 84 10.61 5.66 7.81
N ASP A 85 10.55 6.21 9.04
CA ASP A 85 11.72 6.28 9.93
C ASP A 85 12.26 4.87 10.26
N ASP A 86 11.38 3.90 10.59
CA ASP A 86 11.77 2.50 10.83
C ASP A 86 12.42 1.88 9.58
N THR A 87 11.88 2.17 8.40
CA THR A 87 12.44 1.69 7.13
C THR A 87 13.83 2.24 6.89
N MET A 88 14.01 3.54 7.09
CA MET A 88 15.31 4.20 6.92
C MET A 88 16.33 3.73 7.94
N ALA A 89 15.92 3.51 9.19
CA ALA A 89 16.79 2.97 10.24
C ALA A 89 17.26 1.54 9.93
N ALA A 90 16.36 0.69 9.39
CA ALA A 90 16.68 -0.70 9.10
C ALA A 90 17.49 -0.88 7.79
N PHE A 91 17.16 -0.11 6.75
CA PHE A 91 17.65 -0.38 5.39
C PHE A 91 18.29 0.81 4.69
N GLY A 92 18.19 2.03 5.23
CA GLY A 92 18.86 3.23 4.74
C GLY A 92 18.28 3.83 3.45
N ARG A 93 17.20 3.26 2.90
CA ARG A 93 16.58 3.68 1.64
C ARG A 93 15.13 3.26 1.49
N VAL A 94 14.41 3.88 0.56
CA VAL A 94 13.08 3.44 0.11
C VAL A 94 13.03 3.51 -1.42
N ASP A 95 12.89 2.38 -2.09
CA ASP A 95 12.87 2.30 -3.56
C ASP A 95 11.47 2.08 -4.12
N ILE A 96 10.66 1.31 -3.40
CA ILE A 96 9.34 0.85 -3.85
C ILE A 96 8.34 1.11 -2.74
N LEU A 97 7.19 1.69 -3.10
CA LEU A 97 6.02 1.81 -2.23
C LEU A 97 4.82 1.17 -2.94
N VAL A 98 4.19 0.21 -2.27
CA VAL A 98 2.90 -0.35 -2.71
C VAL A 98 1.82 0.12 -1.75
N ASN A 99 1.02 1.08 -2.20
CA ASN A 99 -0.18 1.52 -1.49
C ASN A 99 -1.30 0.51 -1.74
N ASN A 100 -1.40 -0.47 -0.85
CA ASN A 100 -2.36 -1.58 -0.95
C ASN A 100 -3.33 -1.63 0.24
N ALA A 101 -3.02 -1.02 1.38
CA ALA A 101 -3.91 -0.98 2.53
C ALA A 101 -5.32 -0.56 2.15
N GLY A 102 -6.32 -1.27 2.68
CA GLY A 102 -7.70 -1.01 2.33
C GLY A 102 -8.70 -1.69 3.26
N VAL A 103 -9.92 -1.20 3.25
CA VAL A 103 -11.05 -1.67 4.03
C VAL A 103 -12.32 -1.64 3.18
N LEU A 104 -13.32 -2.43 3.54
CA LEU A 104 -14.62 -2.44 2.87
C LEU A 104 -15.73 -2.14 3.88
N ARG A 105 -16.58 -1.16 3.55
CA ARG A 105 -17.84 -0.85 4.25
C ARG A 105 -18.93 -0.65 3.21
N ASP A 106 -19.27 -1.76 2.55
CA ASP A 106 -20.16 -1.76 1.39
C ASP A 106 -21.62 -1.63 1.83
N LYS A 107 -22.26 -0.58 1.35
CA LYS A 107 -23.70 -0.32 1.52
C LYS A 107 -24.20 0.48 0.33
N SER A 108 -25.45 0.29 -0.07
CA SER A 108 -26.08 1.17 -1.08
C SER A 108 -25.96 2.64 -0.64
N PHE A 109 -25.86 3.55 -1.61
CA PHE A 109 -25.67 4.99 -1.32
C PHE A 109 -26.73 5.57 -0.37
N ALA A 110 -27.97 5.06 -0.44
CA ALA A 110 -29.03 5.47 0.48
C ALA A 110 -28.83 4.98 1.93
N LYS A 111 -27.95 4.01 2.17
CA LYS A 111 -27.74 3.38 3.49
C LYS A 111 -26.35 3.61 4.05
N VAL A 112 -25.37 4.00 3.23
CA VAL A 112 -24.01 4.28 3.70
C VAL A 112 -24.05 5.53 4.59
N THR A 113 -23.41 5.47 5.75
CA THR A 113 -23.24 6.64 6.61
C THR A 113 -22.09 7.51 6.09
N LEU A 114 -22.11 8.81 6.42
CA LEU A 114 -20.98 9.69 6.07
C LEU A 114 -19.69 9.22 6.76
N ASP A 115 -19.78 8.77 8.01
CA ASP A 115 -18.63 8.22 8.74
C ASP A 115 -18.00 7.02 8.02
N ASP A 116 -18.82 6.05 7.55
CA ASP A 116 -18.34 4.91 6.77
C ASP A 116 -17.74 5.37 5.44
N PHE A 117 -18.37 6.36 4.79
CA PHE A 117 -17.87 6.90 3.54
C PHE A 117 -16.49 7.55 3.72
N GLU A 118 -16.39 8.46 4.68
CA GLU A 118 -15.15 9.18 5.00
C GLU A 118 -14.04 8.23 5.46
N PHE A 119 -14.38 7.24 6.29
CA PHE A 119 -13.42 6.25 6.75
C PHE A 119 -12.80 5.47 5.59
N VAL A 120 -13.60 4.98 4.64
CA VAL A 120 -13.10 4.25 3.45
C VAL A 120 -12.23 5.17 2.59
N VAL A 121 -12.66 6.41 2.35
CA VAL A 121 -11.86 7.40 1.60
C VAL A 121 -10.54 7.71 2.32
N ASN A 122 -10.57 7.86 3.64
CA ASN A 122 -9.38 8.13 4.44
C ASN A 122 -8.37 6.98 4.36
N VAL A 123 -8.79 5.73 4.44
CA VAL A 123 -7.87 4.60 4.35
C VAL A 123 -7.29 4.48 2.94
N HIS A 124 -8.14 4.41 1.92
CA HIS A 124 -7.69 4.11 0.55
C HIS A 124 -6.99 5.29 -0.13
N MET A 125 -7.61 6.47 -0.08
CA MET A 125 -7.10 7.65 -0.80
C MET A 125 -6.12 8.43 0.06
N MET A 126 -6.53 8.90 1.24
CA MET A 126 -5.65 9.72 2.08
C MET A 126 -4.47 8.93 2.63
N GLY A 127 -4.66 7.65 2.99
CA GLY A 127 -3.56 6.76 3.37
C GLY A 127 -2.51 6.65 2.27
N SER A 128 -2.93 6.49 1.01
CA SER A 128 -2.01 6.50 -0.15
C SER A 128 -1.31 7.84 -0.31
N VAL A 129 -2.01 8.96 -0.10
CA VAL A 129 -1.41 10.31 -0.12
C VAL A 129 -0.36 10.46 0.97
N TYR A 130 -0.66 10.06 2.22
CA TYR A 130 0.26 10.21 3.34
C TYR A 130 1.52 9.36 3.16
N CYS A 131 1.38 8.08 2.81
CA CYS A 131 2.52 7.20 2.56
C CYS A 131 3.38 7.71 1.40
N THR A 132 2.76 8.09 0.29
CA THR A 132 3.48 8.62 -0.87
C THR A 132 4.21 9.92 -0.54
N LYS A 133 3.55 10.85 0.16
CA LYS A 133 4.16 12.12 0.58
C LYS A 133 5.36 11.92 1.49
N ALA A 134 5.30 10.92 2.38
CA ALA A 134 6.38 10.63 3.32
C ALA A 134 7.64 10.06 2.64
N VAL A 135 7.48 9.19 1.61
CA VAL A 135 8.62 8.62 0.89
C VAL A 135 9.14 9.51 -0.25
N TRP A 136 8.35 10.49 -0.70
CA TRP A 136 8.68 11.31 -1.87
C TRP A 136 10.00 12.07 -1.77
N PRO A 137 10.34 12.73 -0.65
CA PRO A 137 11.64 13.42 -0.49
C PRO A 137 12.80 12.44 -0.61
N ILE A 138 12.71 11.26 0.00
CA ILE A 138 13.74 10.22 -0.02
C ILE A 138 13.96 9.74 -1.46
N MET A 139 12.88 9.40 -2.17
CA MET A 139 12.95 8.98 -3.56
C MET A 139 13.49 10.08 -4.49
N THR A 140 13.19 11.35 -4.18
CA THR A 140 13.72 12.51 -4.91
C THR A 140 15.23 12.61 -4.73
N GLU A 141 15.74 12.51 -3.49
CA GLU A 141 17.17 12.54 -3.18
C GLU A 141 17.91 11.36 -3.81
N GLN A 142 17.31 10.17 -3.78
CA GLN A 142 17.83 8.96 -4.43
C GLN A 142 17.84 9.03 -5.96
N ASN A 143 17.10 9.96 -6.57
CA ASN A 143 16.80 9.99 -8.00
C ASN A 143 16.24 8.65 -8.50
N TYR A 144 15.41 8.01 -7.69
CA TYR A 144 14.78 6.73 -7.97
C TYR A 144 13.56 6.49 -7.09
N GLY A 145 12.44 6.09 -7.67
CA GLY A 145 11.25 5.64 -6.95
C GLY A 145 10.30 4.85 -7.85
N ARG A 146 9.61 3.88 -7.25
CA ARG A 146 8.54 3.10 -7.90
C ARG A 146 7.35 3.06 -6.95
N ILE A 147 6.26 3.67 -7.36
CA ILE A 147 5.05 3.76 -6.52
C ILE A 147 3.90 3.09 -7.25
N ILE A 148 3.24 2.20 -6.55
CA ILE A 148 2.03 1.51 -7.02
C ILE A 148 0.84 1.97 -6.20
N MET A 149 -0.23 2.36 -6.88
CA MET A 149 -1.54 2.66 -6.32
C MET A 149 -2.48 1.50 -6.62
N THR A 150 -2.96 0.80 -5.61
CA THR A 150 -3.94 -0.28 -5.83
C THR A 150 -5.32 0.33 -6.04
N SER A 151 -5.76 0.37 -7.28
CA SER A 151 -7.10 0.77 -7.70
C SER A 151 -8.04 -0.46 -7.80
N SER A 152 -9.15 -0.33 -8.49
CA SER A 152 -10.15 -1.40 -8.67
C SER A 152 -11.01 -1.13 -9.88
N SER A 153 -11.54 -2.19 -10.49
CA SER A 153 -12.59 -2.09 -11.51
C SER A 153 -13.82 -1.35 -10.99
N SER A 154 -14.13 -1.47 -9.70
CA SER A 154 -15.21 -0.71 -9.04
C SER A 154 -15.00 0.81 -9.11
N GLY A 155 -13.74 1.28 -9.14
CA GLY A 155 -13.44 2.70 -9.33
C GLY A 155 -13.63 3.16 -10.77
N VAL A 156 -13.32 2.30 -11.75
CA VAL A 156 -13.37 2.65 -13.17
C VAL A 156 -14.78 2.49 -13.76
N PHE A 157 -15.46 1.41 -13.41
CA PHE A 157 -16.75 1.04 -14.01
C PHE A 157 -17.93 1.16 -13.04
N GLY A 158 -17.65 1.35 -11.74
CA GLY A 158 -18.66 1.34 -10.69
C GLY A 158 -19.03 -0.06 -10.24
N ASN A 159 -19.52 -0.16 -8.99
CA ASN A 159 -20.11 -1.38 -8.46
C ASN A 159 -21.20 -0.99 -7.46
N PHE A 160 -22.31 -1.73 -7.48
CA PHE A 160 -23.43 -1.47 -6.55
C PHE A 160 -22.95 -1.61 -5.09
N GLY A 161 -23.29 -0.64 -4.26
CA GLY A 161 -22.96 -0.67 -2.84
C GLY A 161 -21.55 -0.15 -2.50
N GLN A 162 -20.75 0.26 -3.47
CA GLN A 162 -19.36 0.68 -3.30
C GLN A 162 -19.10 2.15 -3.68
N SER A 163 -20.02 3.04 -3.37
CA SER A 163 -19.87 4.46 -3.71
C SER A 163 -18.66 5.12 -3.04
N ASN A 164 -18.38 4.79 -1.78
CA ASN A 164 -17.20 5.22 -1.03
C ASN A 164 -15.90 4.61 -1.59
N TYR A 165 -15.91 3.30 -1.78
CA TYR A 165 -14.77 2.55 -2.30
C TYR A 165 -14.43 2.94 -3.74
N GLY A 166 -15.44 2.99 -4.62
CA GLY A 166 -15.27 3.39 -6.02
C GLY A 166 -14.72 4.81 -6.15
N ALA A 167 -15.24 5.76 -5.37
CA ALA A 167 -14.73 7.13 -5.34
C ALA A 167 -13.27 7.19 -4.90
N ALA A 168 -12.88 6.47 -3.84
CA ALA A 168 -11.51 6.41 -3.35
C ALA A 168 -10.57 5.76 -4.37
N LYS A 169 -10.99 4.66 -5.00
CA LYS A 169 -10.18 3.91 -5.98
C LYS A 169 -10.00 4.66 -7.30
N MET A 170 -10.96 5.48 -7.71
CA MET A 170 -10.75 6.39 -8.85
C MET A 170 -9.92 7.61 -8.46
N GLY A 171 -10.05 8.09 -7.22
CA GLY A 171 -9.24 9.18 -6.67
C GLY A 171 -7.74 8.87 -6.71
N VAL A 172 -7.31 7.64 -6.38
CA VAL A 172 -5.89 7.26 -6.46
C VAL A 172 -5.38 7.17 -7.91
N VAL A 173 -6.25 6.90 -8.89
CA VAL A 173 -5.89 6.98 -10.32
C VAL A 173 -5.63 8.42 -10.74
N GLY A 174 -6.47 9.37 -10.30
CA GLY A 174 -6.24 10.80 -10.52
C GLY A 174 -4.94 11.28 -9.90
N LEU A 175 -4.66 10.87 -8.65
CA LEU A 175 -3.40 11.15 -7.95
C LEU A 175 -2.20 10.59 -8.74
N MET A 176 -2.25 9.33 -9.14
CA MET A 176 -1.21 8.69 -9.96
C MET A 176 -0.95 9.46 -11.25
N ASN A 177 -2.00 9.90 -11.94
CA ASN A 177 -1.88 10.63 -13.21
C ASN A 177 -1.09 11.95 -13.06
N THR A 178 -1.23 12.63 -11.93
CA THR A 178 -0.47 13.85 -11.61
C THR A 178 0.96 13.51 -11.18
N LEU A 179 1.10 12.59 -10.22
CA LEU A 179 2.40 12.28 -9.63
C LEU A 179 3.38 11.63 -10.62
N LYS A 180 2.90 10.87 -11.62
CA LYS A 180 3.77 10.34 -12.67
C LYS A 180 4.44 11.44 -13.50
N ILE A 181 3.79 12.60 -13.65
CA ILE A 181 4.34 13.76 -14.37
C ILE A 181 5.35 14.48 -13.48
N GLU A 182 4.99 14.76 -12.21
CA GLU A 182 5.86 15.42 -11.25
C GLU A 182 7.13 14.63 -10.93
N GLY A 183 7.02 13.29 -10.92
CA GLY A 183 8.12 12.38 -10.63
C GLY A 183 9.13 12.19 -11.77
N MET A 184 8.78 12.55 -13.01
CA MET A 184 9.60 12.24 -14.18
C MET A 184 11.05 12.71 -14.05
N LYS A 185 11.27 13.95 -13.62
CA LYS A 185 12.60 14.54 -13.49
C LYS A 185 13.46 13.89 -12.39
N TYR A 186 12.86 13.13 -11.49
CA TYR A 186 13.53 12.43 -10.40
C TYR A 186 13.56 10.91 -10.60
N ASN A 187 13.24 10.42 -11.80
CA ASN A 187 13.12 8.99 -12.05
C ASN A 187 12.15 8.27 -11.09
N ILE A 188 11.15 8.99 -10.60
CA ILE A 188 10.05 8.42 -9.81
C ILE A 188 8.93 8.05 -10.79
N LYS A 189 8.58 6.75 -10.84
CA LYS A 189 7.50 6.24 -11.68
C LYS A 189 6.33 5.84 -10.79
N VAL A 190 5.14 6.35 -11.13
CA VAL A 190 3.91 6.06 -10.40
C VAL A 190 2.92 5.40 -11.33
N ASN A 191 2.39 4.25 -10.93
CA ASN A 191 1.44 3.46 -11.71
C ASN A 191 0.27 3.01 -10.85
N SER A 192 -0.88 2.73 -11.46
CA SER A 192 -2.00 2.07 -10.81
C SER A 192 -2.09 0.61 -11.24
N LEU A 193 -2.35 -0.26 -10.28
CA LEU A 193 -2.72 -1.65 -10.48
C LEU A 193 -4.22 -1.78 -10.27
N ILE A 194 -4.89 -2.39 -11.23
CA ILE A 194 -6.32 -2.76 -11.15
C ILE A 194 -6.36 -4.29 -11.15
N PRO A 195 -6.37 -4.94 -9.97
CA PRO A 195 -6.44 -6.38 -9.91
C PRO A 195 -7.83 -6.83 -10.35
N GLU A 196 -7.89 -7.79 -11.27
CA GLU A 196 -9.09 -8.54 -11.58
C GLU A 196 -9.19 -9.71 -10.61
N LEU A 197 -10.24 -9.74 -9.81
CA LEU A 197 -10.53 -10.80 -8.86
C LEU A 197 -11.37 -11.89 -9.55
N GLU A 198 -10.93 -12.40 -10.69
CA GLU A 198 -11.48 -13.63 -11.22
C GLU A 198 -10.94 -14.79 -10.37
N ASN A 199 -11.85 -15.45 -9.64
CA ASN A 199 -11.64 -16.70 -8.89
C ASN A 199 -10.92 -16.61 -7.52
N LEU A 200 -11.35 -15.71 -6.64
CA LEU A 200 -11.15 -15.86 -5.19
C LEU A 200 -12.44 -16.29 -4.47
N LEU A 201 -13.25 -17.12 -5.10
CA LEU A 201 -14.36 -17.84 -4.48
C LEU A 201 -13.99 -19.32 -4.33
#